data_e0dbda52b42fae4c8cbd3ae8ec57c1ef
#
_entry.id   e0dbda52b42fae4c8cbd3ae8ec57c1ef
#
_cell.length_a   1.000
_cell.length_b   1.000
_cell.length_c   1.000
_cell.angle_alpha   90.00
_cell.angle_beta   90.00
_cell.angle_gamma   90.00
#
_symmetry.space_group_name_H-M   'P 1'
#
loop_
_entity.id
_entity.type
_entity.pdbx_description
1 polymer ?
#
loop_
_entity_poly.entity_id
_entity_poly.type
_entity_poly.pdbx_seq_one_letter_code
_entity_poly.pdbx_strand_id
1 'polypeptide(L)'
;MYLLKKIITVLTLSLATHSIAQATTEYAQAGELDTIHVNSPYLVFKTEEEMGDIKLKPYVSMEDIYQLTIMYLALEERQFDIAGPIALDLAKTKNSESLAKMANAVYSLLDDPEAALEAALLWRELDGDSEEAHLNYLIVAAQTGDYDGLTEELKRRLNMKMMPPEIALAEVAEFLRRLNQPEKALEIFQELVAEQVLVPNALVSMFLSDFAMYADQKQMAWSNALKTLNATNVSPEIKGMAAMRILQLAEGPRSFQAMTLVRRFIDENPSQRGVRLFYTHVLTKDGNFDLALNELRQMSEYNPEDFDLLYYRAQVEFQAGKLEDAVTHLEQYLSVQEQLRQAVPDNRTTAQASMTDARFLMAKIYEGLGEYQKAIEQLALIDEPLARNNVLIEQAALYIKLKSYTQAHALLEQIAPEEDEDAYVRALLMNATLSRDLGEFEQGLAYVERALRYFPDNIFIRYSQAMMFEKMGNIEQAIGVLEQILLDFPFETESYNGLGYVLADNNLRLEDALMLIERALALAPDSVHIQDSYGWVNFRLGNFELAKSYLEMAWSKEPLAEIAAHLADVYYQLGDRDTAFDYLQQGYELDPLDSALLSTSERLGYQPKVKDSPAESVDESQSKEVE
;
A
#
# COMPACT_ATOMS: atom_id res chain seq x y z
N MET A 1 13.61 -3.10 5.99
CA MET A 1 14.74 -2.79 6.87
C MET A 1 14.35 -1.87 8.03
N TYR A 2 13.75 -0.70 7.81
CA TYR A 2 13.35 0.23 8.88
C TYR A 2 12.25 -0.31 9.82
N LEU A 3 11.28 -1.05 9.28
CA LEU A 3 10.19 -1.65 10.06
C LEU A 3 10.67 -2.85 10.89
N LEU A 4 11.59 -3.66 10.35
CA LEU A 4 12.19 -4.78 11.08
C LEU A 4 13.10 -4.29 12.22
N LYS A 5 13.88 -3.22 11.99
CA LYS A 5 14.63 -2.53 13.06
C LYS A 5 13.71 -2.01 14.16
N LYS A 6 12.55 -1.43 13.83
CA LYS A 6 11.56 -0.99 14.82
C LYS A 6 10.89 -2.15 15.59
N ILE A 7 10.59 -3.27 14.93
CA ILE A 7 9.95 -4.43 15.56
C ILE A 7 10.93 -5.16 16.47
N ILE A 8 12.18 -5.32 16.06
CA ILE A 8 13.23 -5.92 16.90
C ILE A 8 13.55 -5.01 18.09
N THR A 9 13.66 -3.70 17.89
CA THR A 9 13.83 -2.72 18.97
C THR A 9 12.62 -2.71 19.92
N VAL A 10 11.39 -2.88 19.40
CA VAL A 10 10.17 -2.96 20.22
C VAL A 10 10.09 -4.30 20.98
N LEU A 11 10.54 -5.43 20.42
CA LEU A 11 10.57 -6.72 21.12
C LEU A 11 11.67 -6.78 22.17
N THR A 12 12.87 -6.27 21.91
CA THR A 12 13.93 -6.15 22.93
C THR A 12 13.61 -5.08 23.97
N LEU A 13 13.01 -3.95 23.59
CA LEU A 13 12.48 -2.97 24.55
C LEU A 13 11.23 -3.49 25.28
N SER A 14 10.33 -4.25 24.65
CA SER A 14 9.12 -4.80 25.30
C SER A 14 9.49 -5.85 26.34
N LEU A 15 10.47 -6.70 26.10
CA LEU A 15 10.98 -7.63 27.11
C LEU A 15 11.75 -6.90 28.24
N ALA A 16 12.53 -5.89 27.89
CA ALA A 16 13.19 -5.02 28.86
C ALA A 16 12.18 -4.12 29.60
N THR A 17 11.18 -3.56 28.94
CA THR A 17 10.15 -2.70 29.56
C THR A 17 9.14 -3.48 30.39
N HIS A 18 8.84 -4.76 30.11
CA HIS A 18 8.02 -5.59 31.03
C HIS A 18 8.74 -5.86 32.33
N SER A 19 10.03 -6.14 32.28
CA SER A 19 10.86 -6.28 33.49
C SER A 19 11.03 -4.93 34.25
N ILE A 20 11.12 -3.83 33.49
CA ILE A 20 11.20 -2.46 34.03
C ILE A 20 9.84 -2.00 34.59
N ALA A 21 8.73 -2.30 33.93
CA ALA A 21 7.38 -1.91 34.40
C ALA A 21 6.98 -2.68 35.68
N GLN A 22 7.36 -3.95 35.84
CA GLN A 22 7.18 -4.67 37.08
C GLN A 22 8.04 -4.09 38.20
N ALA A 23 9.31 -3.76 37.95
CA ALA A 23 10.19 -3.12 38.94
C ALA A 23 9.70 -1.73 39.36
N THR A 24 9.19 -0.90 38.41
CA THR A 24 8.71 0.47 38.74
C THR A 24 7.37 0.46 39.48
N THR A 25 6.53 -0.56 39.33
CA THR A 25 5.24 -0.65 40.06
C THR A 25 5.44 -1.11 41.50
N GLU A 26 6.44 -1.93 41.78
CA GLU A 26 6.82 -2.30 43.16
C GLU A 26 7.53 -1.15 43.90
N TYR A 27 8.25 -0.27 43.19
CA TYR A 27 8.96 0.87 43.81
C TYR A 27 8.06 2.04 44.20
N ALA A 28 6.91 2.19 43.59
CA ALA A 28 5.97 3.28 43.90
C ALA A 28 5.24 3.09 45.26
N GLN A 29 5.39 1.96 45.90
CA GLN A 29 4.74 1.64 47.17
C GLN A 29 5.66 1.69 48.43
N ALA A 30 6.97 1.87 48.26
CA ALA A 30 7.91 1.99 49.39
C ALA A 30 8.44 3.42 49.50
N GLY A 31 7.81 4.21 50.33
CA GLY A 31 8.28 5.55 50.66
C GLY A 31 9.52 5.51 51.57
N GLU A 32 10.33 6.54 51.44
CA GLU A 32 11.47 6.96 52.26
C GLU A 32 12.76 6.14 52.17
N LEU A 33 13.78 6.76 51.53
CA LEU A 33 15.11 6.95 52.17
C LEU A 33 16.07 7.72 51.25
N ASP A 34 16.71 8.76 51.80
CA ASP A 34 17.87 9.48 51.26
C ASP A 34 19.03 8.52 51.00
N THR A 35 19.30 8.22 49.75
CA THR A 35 20.59 7.67 49.30
C THR A 35 20.77 7.91 47.79
N ILE A 36 21.99 8.16 47.41
CA ILE A 36 22.50 8.48 46.10
C ILE A 36 21.86 7.56 45.05
N HIS A 37 20.95 8.10 44.21
CA HIS A 37 20.32 7.39 43.12
C HIS A 37 21.31 7.22 41.94
N VAL A 38 21.95 6.07 41.86
CA VAL A 38 22.51 5.58 40.62
C VAL A 38 21.38 4.93 39.85
N ASN A 39 20.72 5.69 38.96
CA ASN A 39 19.68 5.20 38.06
C ASN A 39 20.32 4.44 36.88
N SER A 40 20.87 3.26 37.14
CA SER A 40 21.18 2.31 36.05
C SER A 40 20.00 1.34 35.90
N PRO A 41 19.37 1.21 34.76
CA PRO A 41 18.29 0.25 34.55
C PRO A 41 18.73 -1.23 34.57
N TYR A 42 20.03 -1.49 34.78
CA TYR A 42 20.61 -2.82 34.71
C TYR A 42 21.08 -3.41 36.04
N LEU A 43 21.05 -2.65 37.14
CA LEU A 43 21.46 -3.14 38.44
C LEU A 43 20.60 -2.53 39.58
N VAL A 44 19.67 -3.31 40.07
CA VAL A 44 19.03 -3.06 41.37
C VAL A 44 19.71 -3.95 42.37
N PHE A 45 20.58 -3.37 43.20
CA PHE A 45 21.02 -4.04 44.42
C PHE A 45 19.90 -3.94 45.46
N LYS A 46 19.28 -5.06 45.75
CA LYS A 46 18.40 -5.18 46.91
C LYS A 46 19.27 -5.16 48.17
N THR A 47 18.73 -4.73 49.24
CA THR A 47 19.31 -4.41 50.56
C THR A 47 20.50 -5.26 51.03
N GLU A 48 21.25 -4.77 52.04
CA GLU A 48 22.39 -5.46 52.71
C GLU A 48 22.11 -6.92 53.13
N GLU A 49 20.86 -7.31 53.35
CA GLU A 49 20.47 -8.69 53.66
C GLU A 49 20.57 -9.65 52.44
N GLU A 50 20.36 -9.16 51.22
CA GLU A 50 20.52 -9.98 50.00
C GLU A 50 21.97 -10.10 49.53
N MET A 51 22.87 -9.22 49.97
CA MET A 51 24.32 -9.35 49.73
C MET A 51 24.95 -10.50 50.53
N GLY A 52 24.28 -10.98 51.60
CA GLY A 52 24.79 -12.08 52.43
C GLY A 52 24.90 -13.44 51.76
N ASP A 53 24.17 -13.68 50.67
CA ASP A 53 24.15 -14.95 49.92
C ASP A 53 24.96 -14.94 48.61
N ILE A 54 25.56 -13.81 48.23
CA ILE A 54 26.53 -13.79 47.13
C ILE A 54 27.81 -14.46 47.64
N LYS A 55 27.93 -15.76 47.43
CA LYS A 55 29.21 -16.47 47.56
C LYS A 55 30.12 -15.91 46.47
N LEU A 56 30.82 -14.82 46.77
CA LEU A 56 31.97 -14.37 45.99
C LEU A 56 32.91 -15.57 45.88
N LYS A 57 33.02 -16.16 44.71
CA LYS A 57 34.11 -17.15 44.47
C LYS A 57 35.42 -16.46 44.83
N PRO A 58 36.34 -17.11 45.60
CA PRO A 58 37.42 -16.44 46.33
C PRO A 58 38.55 -15.85 45.48
N TYR A 59 38.33 -15.49 44.23
CA TYR A 59 39.34 -14.90 43.36
C TYR A 59 38.76 -13.82 42.41
N VAL A 60 38.32 -12.69 42.97
CA VAL A 60 38.17 -11.46 42.22
C VAL A 60 39.46 -10.67 42.38
N SER A 61 40.25 -10.52 41.34
CA SER A 61 41.49 -9.76 41.39
C SER A 61 41.19 -8.23 41.43
N MET A 62 42.16 -7.42 41.89
CA MET A 62 42.03 -5.97 41.80
C MET A 62 41.84 -5.49 40.35
N GLU A 63 42.41 -6.21 39.37
CA GLU A 63 42.21 -5.96 37.97
C GLU A 63 40.76 -6.20 37.53
N ASP A 64 40.13 -7.27 38.00
CA ASP A 64 38.72 -7.53 37.71
C ASP A 64 37.80 -6.45 38.23
N ILE A 65 38.06 -5.96 39.47
CA ILE A 65 37.30 -4.85 40.06
C ILE A 65 37.47 -3.57 39.26
N TYR A 66 38.68 -3.31 38.79
CA TYR A 66 38.99 -2.16 37.96
C TYR A 66 38.26 -2.24 36.60
N GLN A 67 38.33 -3.36 35.93
CA GLN A 67 37.66 -3.59 34.64
C GLN A 67 36.11 -3.50 34.77
N LEU A 68 35.53 -4.10 35.79
CA LEU A 68 34.09 -3.97 36.09
C LEU A 68 33.70 -2.50 36.34
N THR A 69 34.54 -1.75 37.08
CA THR A 69 34.26 -0.33 37.34
C THR A 69 34.27 0.49 36.07
N ILE A 70 35.27 0.29 35.18
CA ILE A 70 35.32 0.96 33.88
C ILE A 70 34.11 0.59 33.04
N MET A 71 33.74 -0.69 32.96
CA MET A 71 32.58 -1.17 32.21
C MET A 71 31.31 -0.47 32.66
N TYR A 72 31.05 -0.41 33.98
CA TYR A 72 29.85 0.24 34.52
C TYR A 72 29.82 1.74 34.25
N LEU A 73 30.95 2.45 34.41
CA LEU A 73 31.04 3.86 34.09
C LEU A 73 30.81 4.10 32.60
N ALA A 74 31.35 3.25 31.73
CA ALA A 74 31.13 3.32 30.30
C ALA A 74 29.66 3.07 29.93
N LEU A 75 28.98 2.15 30.61
CA LEU A 75 27.54 1.92 30.41
C LEU A 75 26.69 3.14 30.82
N GLU A 76 27.00 3.77 31.95
CA GLU A 76 26.33 5.00 32.42
C GLU A 76 26.51 6.16 31.43
N GLU A 77 27.73 6.32 30.90
CA GLU A 77 28.07 7.36 29.93
C GLU A 77 27.66 6.97 28.50
N ARG A 78 26.99 5.82 28.29
CA ARG A 78 26.60 5.26 26.98
C ARG A 78 27.78 5.05 25.99
N GLN A 79 28.97 4.82 26.53
CA GLN A 79 30.17 4.46 25.77
C GLN A 79 30.17 2.94 25.54
N PHE A 80 29.24 2.47 24.72
CA PHE A 80 29.01 1.04 24.47
C PHE A 80 30.18 0.35 23.78
N ASP A 81 30.95 1.07 22.99
CA ASP A 81 32.18 0.64 22.33
C ASP A 81 33.31 0.29 23.33
N ILE A 82 33.27 0.85 24.53
CA ILE A 82 34.18 0.50 25.64
C ILE A 82 33.58 -0.61 26.50
N ALA A 83 32.29 -0.53 26.81
CA ALA A 83 31.64 -1.47 27.73
C ALA A 83 31.53 -2.88 27.13
N GLY A 84 31.22 -3.03 25.84
CA GLY A 84 31.00 -4.32 25.18
C GLY A 84 32.23 -5.25 25.23
N PRO A 85 33.40 -4.81 24.78
CA PRO A 85 34.63 -5.63 24.82
C PRO A 85 35.00 -6.07 26.25
N ILE A 86 34.88 -5.18 27.23
CA ILE A 86 35.19 -5.50 28.61
C ILE A 86 34.18 -6.54 29.16
N ALA A 87 32.88 -6.37 28.90
CA ALA A 87 31.87 -7.31 29.32
C ALA A 87 32.11 -8.71 28.75
N LEU A 88 32.43 -8.79 27.44
CA LEU A 88 32.68 -10.06 26.74
C LEU A 88 33.96 -10.75 27.25
N ASP A 89 35.05 -10.03 27.42
CA ASP A 89 36.30 -10.57 27.96
C ASP A 89 36.12 -11.09 29.39
N LEU A 90 35.48 -10.32 30.25
CA LEU A 90 35.15 -10.75 31.60
C LEU A 90 34.18 -11.95 31.60
N ALA A 91 33.21 -11.99 30.71
CA ALA A 91 32.31 -13.13 30.57
C ALA A 91 33.08 -14.42 30.28
N LYS A 92 34.03 -14.37 29.32
CA LYS A 92 34.92 -15.50 28.97
C LYS A 92 35.83 -15.93 30.12
N THR A 93 36.51 -14.96 30.72
CA THR A 93 37.52 -15.26 31.74
C THR A 93 36.93 -15.73 33.08
N LYS A 94 35.71 -15.28 33.40
CA LYS A 94 35.01 -15.60 34.66
C LYS A 94 33.90 -16.64 34.49
N ASN A 95 33.61 -17.11 33.29
CA ASN A 95 32.46 -17.96 32.97
C ASN A 95 31.15 -17.39 33.55
N SER A 96 30.92 -16.10 33.30
CA SER A 96 29.77 -15.36 33.82
C SER A 96 28.67 -15.21 32.78
N GLU A 97 27.54 -15.89 32.99
CA GLU A 97 26.33 -15.77 32.17
C GLU A 97 25.79 -14.33 32.12
N SER A 98 25.76 -13.65 33.29
CA SER A 98 25.25 -12.27 33.40
C SER A 98 26.08 -11.29 32.58
N LEU A 99 27.41 -11.47 32.54
CA LEU A 99 28.29 -10.62 31.71
C LEU A 99 28.17 -10.97 30.22
N ALA A 100 27.96 -12.23 29.85
CA ALA A 100 27.70 -12.62 28.49
C ALA A 100 26.38 -12.06 27.99
N LYS A 101 25.32 -12.12 28.80
CA LYS A 101 24.03 -11.47 28.52
C LYS A 101 24.17 -9.95 28.34
N MET A 102 24.96 -9.30 29.19
CA MET A 102 25.24 -7.87 29.09
C MET A 102 26.02 -7.52 27.84
N ALA A 103 27.07 -8.26 27.51
CA ALA A 103 27.85 -8.07 26.30
C ALA A 103 26.97 -8.19 25.04
N ASN A 104 26.11 -9.21 24.98
CA ASN A 104 25.17 -9.38 23.88
C ASN A 104 24.22 -8.18 23.73
N ALA A 105 23.64 -7.69 24.85
CA ALA A 105 22.77 -6.52 24.83
C ALA A 105 23.50 -5.26 24.33
N VAL A 106 24.75 -5.05 24.77
CA VAL A 106 25.56 -3.90 24.37
C VAL A 106 25.91 -3.97 22.88
N TYR A 107 26.35 -5.10 22.36
CA TYR A 107 26.68 -5.25 20.95
C TYR A 107 25.46 -5.17 20.04
N SER A 108 24.30 -5.61 20.51
CA SER A 108 23.03 -5.39 19.79
C SER A 108 22.67 -3.90 19.67
N LEU A 109 23.04 -3.07 20.66
CA LEU A 109 22.86 -1.60 20.59
C LEU A 109 23.88 -0.92 19.69
N LEU A 110 25.10 -1.48 19.57
CA LEU A 110 26.15 -0.96 18.67
C LEU A 110 25.91 -1.32 17.19
N ASP A 111 24.93 -2.14 16.88
CA ASP A 111 24.70 -2.69 15.55
C ASP A 111 25.96 -3.47 15.04
N ASP A 112 26.67 -4.14 15.99
CA ASP A 112 27.80 -5.03 15.73
C ASP A 112 27.33 -6.50 15.82
N PRO A 113 26.85 -7.06 14.71
CA PRO A 113 26.23 -8.38 14.69
C PRO A 113 27.22 -9.52 14.97
N GLU A 114 28.50 -9.38 14.56
CA GLU A 114 29.50 -10.43 14.77
C GLU A 114 29.86 -10.58 16.26
N ALA A 115 30.13 -9.47 16.94
CA ALA A 115 30.39 -9.47 18.36
C ALA A 115 29.15 -9.85 19.20
N ALA A 116 27.95 -9.44 18.74
CA ALA A 116 26.69 -9.88 19.35
C ALA A 116 26.50 -11.40 19.23
N LEU A 117 26.85 -12.01 18.10
CA LEU A 117 26.79 -13.46 17.91
C LEU A 117 27.74 -14.19 18.86
N GLU A 118 28.98 -13.70 18.99
CA GLU A 118 29.97 -14.30 19.90
C GLU A 118 29.46 -14.24 21.36
N ALA A 119 28.90 -13.12 21.77
CA ALA A 119 28.34 -12.95 23.12
C ALA A 119 27.09 -13.82 23.34
N ALA A 120 26.22 -13.96 22.35
CA ALA A 120 25.03 -14.81 22.40
C ALA A 120 25.40 -16.30 22.49
N LEU A 121 26.40 -16.75 21.70
CA LEU A 121 26.95 -18.09 21.80
C LEU A 121 27.48 -18.39 23.19
N LEU A 122 28.30 -17.49 23.73
CA LEU A 122 28.87 -17.62 25.07
C LEU A 122 27.77 -17.67 26.14
N TRP A 123 26.77 -16.82 26.05
CA TRP A 123 25.66 -16.82 27.00
C TRP A 123 24.91 -18.14 26.95
N ARG A 124 24.57 -18.65 25.76
CA ARG A 124 23.91 -19.94 25.56
C ARG A 124 24.75 -21.12 26.09
N GLU A 125 26.07 -21.07 25.95
CA GLU A 125 26.98 -22.10 26.49
C GLU A 125 27.04 -22.09 28.01
N LEU A 126 27.04 -20.92 28.64
CA LEU A 126 27.12 -20.75 30.08
C LEU A 126 25.79 -21.03 30.79
N ASP A 127 24.68 -20.77 30.14
CA ASP A 127 23.31 -20.94 30.67
C ASP A 127 22.48 -21.79 29.67
N GLY A 128 22.92 -23.04 29.48
CA GLY A 128 22.32 -23.94 28.49
C GLY A 128 20.88 -24.38 28.76
N ASP A 129 20.35 -24.10 29.97
CA ASP A 129 18.95 -24.36 30.32
C ASP A 129 18.06 -23.10 30.12
N SER A 130 18.65 -21.95 29.85
CA SER A 130 17.96 -20.67 29.68
C SER A 130 17.28 -20.55 28.31
N GLU A 131 15.96 -20.58 28.29
CA GLU A 131 15.19 -20.36 27.09
C GLU A 131 15.41 -18.94 26.52
N GLU A 132 15.69 -17.95 27.38
CA GLU A 132 16.03 -16.59 26.97
C GLU A 132 17.34 -16.54 26.18
N ALA A 133 18.38 -17.27 26.62
CA ALA A 133 19.66 -17.35 25.93
C ALA A 133 19.51 -18.00 24.53
N HIS A 134 18.73 -19.07 24.45
CA HIS A 134 18.44 -19.76 23.19
C HIS A 134 17.64 -18.90 22.20
N LEU A 135 16.60 -18.19 22.67
CA LEU A 135 15.82 -17.28 21.83
C LEU A 135 16.65 -16.10 21.32
N ASN A 136 17.48 -15.54 22.19
CA ASN A 136 18.38 -14.46 21.83
C ASN A 136 19.39 -14.91 20.77
N TYR A 137 20.01 -16.08 20.96
CA TYR A 137 20.90 -16.65 19.97
C TYR A 137 20.22 -16.82 18.61
N LEU A 138 18.98 -17.34 18.56
CA LEU A 138 18.21 -17.47 17.31
C LEU A 138 18.06 -16.13 16.58
N ILE A 139 17.77 -15.05 17.33
CA ILE A 139 17.59 -13.71 16.76
C ILE A 139 18.91 -13.21 16.16
N VAL A 140 19.99 -13.34 16.93
CA VAL A 140 21.31 -12.84 16.49
C VAL A 140 21.86 -13.68 15.33
N ALA A 141 21.73 -15.01 15.37
CA ALA A 141 22.13 -15.89 14.29
C ALA A 141 21.40 -15.58 12.97
N ALA A 142 20.10 -15.23 13.05
CA ALA A 142 19.33 -14.79 11.89
C ALA A 142 19.83 -13.46 11.32
N GLN A 143 20.30 -12.53 12.16
CA GLN A 143 20.82 -11.22 11.75
C GLN A 143 22.22 -11.33 11.13
N THR A 144 23.07 -12.21 11.66
CA THR A 144 24.45 -12.41 11.20
C THR A 144 24.56 -13.35 10.00
N GLY A 145 23.49 -14.13 9.72
CA GLY A 145 23.53 -15.16 8.68
C GLY A 145 24.22 -16.45 9.13
N ASP A 146 24.36 -16.71 10.43
CA ASP A 146 24.78 -18.01 10.97
C ASP A 146 23.63 -19.03 10.84
N TYR A 147 23.36 -19.44 9.59
CA TYR A 147 22.23 -20.32 9.30
C TYR A 147 22.45 -21.76 9.79
N ASP A 148 23.69 -22.21 9.90
CA ASP A 148 24.01 -23.55 10.43
C ASP A 148 23.67 -23.61 11.92
N GLY A 149 24.13 -22.64 12.68
CA GLY A 149 23.81 -22.52 14.10
C GLY A 149 22.34 -22.29 14.37
N LEU A 150 21.70 -21.45 13.54
CA LEU A 150 20.25 -21.23 13.56
C LEU A 150 19.50 -22.56 13.34
N THR A 151 19.87 -23.35 12.35
CA THR A 151 19.22 -24.62 12.02
C THR A 151 19.35 -25.61 13.17
N GLU A 152 20.54 -25.74 13.79
CA GLU A 152 20.74 -26.61 14.95
C GLU A 152 19.88 -26.18 16.15
N GLU A 153 19.73 -24.89 16.38
CA GLU A 153 18.89 -24.38 17.45
C GLU A 153 17.39 -24.64 17.19
N LEU A 154 16.95 -24.51 15.93
CA LEU A 154 15.59 -24.89 15.54
C LEU A 154 15.33 -26.38 15.70
N LYS A 155 16.32 -27.26 15.39
CA LYS A 155 16.26 -28.70 15.67
C LYS A 155 16.11 -29.00 17.16
N ARG A 156 16.88 -28.31 18.01
CA ARG A 156 16.73 -28.41 19.46
C ARG A 156 15.31 -28.08 19.91
N ARG A 157 14.77 -26.97 19.41
CA ARG A 157 13.43 -26.46 19.77
C ARG A 157 12.33 -27.43 19.36
N LEU A 158 12.40 -28.00 18.15
CA LEU A 158 11.44 -29.01 17.66
C LEU A 158 11.48 -30.32 18.47
N ASN A 159 12.61 -30.64 19.09
CA ASN A 159 12.78 -31.84 19.91
C ASN A 159 12.44 -31.63 21.41
N MET A 160 12.01 -30.44 21.82
CA MET A 160 11.64 -30.16 23.21
C MET A 160 10.39 -30.94 23.60
N LYS A 161 10.51 -31.80 24.63
CA LYS A 161 9.41 -32.65 25.12
C LYS A 161 8.28 -31.91 25.83
N MET A 162 8.48 -30.65 26.16
CA MET A 162 7.50 -29.83 26.93
C MET A 162 6.45 -29.14 26.05
N MET A 163 6.62 -29.17 24.72
CA MET A 163 5.76 -28.51 23.76
C MET A 163 5.10 -29.51 22.81
N PRO A 164 3.79 -29.37 22.52
CA PRO A 164 3.17 -30.17 21.48
C PRO A 164 3.87 -29.94 20.12
N PRO A 165 4.11 -31.01 19.33
CA PRO A 165 4.85 -30.90 18.07
C PRO A 165 4.26 -29.88 17.08
N GLU A 166 2.94 -29.73 17.06
CA GLU A 166 2.24 -28.77 16.19
C GLU A 166 2.52 -27.32 16.58
N ILE A 167 2.64 -27.04 17.89
CA ILE A 167 2.98 -25.71 18.40
C ILE A 167 4.44 -25.39 18.10
N ALA A 168 5.36 -26.33 18.38
CA ALA A 168 6.77 -26.17 18.05
C ALA A 168 6.99 -25.93 16.55
N LEU A 169 6.30 -26.66 15.70
CA LEU A 169 6.32 -26.47 14.25
C LEU A 169 5.81 -25.07 13.85
N ALA A 170 4.70 -24.60 14.45
CA ALA A 170 4.14 -23.30 14.16
C ALA A 170 5.08 -22.17 14.58
N GLU A 171 5.75 -22.27 15.76
CA GLU A 171 6.74 -21.30 16.22
C GLU A 171 7.96 -21.24 15.28
N VAL A 172 8.50 -22.41 14.89
CA VAL A 172 9.61 -22.48 13.94
C VAL A 172 9.22 -21.88 12.59
N ALA A 173 8.03 -22.19 12.09
CA ALA A 173 7.53 -21.63 10.85
C ALA A 173 7.36 -20.12 10.93
N GLU A 174 6.81 -19.61 12.05
CA GLU A 174 6.64 -18.17 12.26
C GLU A 174 7.99 -17.44 12.37
N PHE A 175 8.97 -18.06 13.01
CA PHE A 175 10.33 -17.52 13.07
C PHE A 175 10.96 -17.45 11.67
N LEU A 176 10.90 -18.52 10.90
CA LEU A 176 11.45 -18.57 9.54
C LEU A 176 10.76 -17.57 8.58
N ARG A 177 9.46 -17.30 8.74
CA ARG A 177 8.76 -16.26 7.95
C ARG A 177 9.31 -14.85 8.21
N ARG A 178 9.90 -14.61 9.37
CA ARG A 178 10.50 -13.30 9.73
C ARG A 178 11.91 -13.12 9.19
N LEU A 179 12.52 -14.18 8.64
CA LEU A 179 13.79 -14.04 7.92
C LEU A 179 13.55 -13.19 6.66
N ASN A 180 14.38 -12.18 6.46
CA ASN A 180 14.32 -11.32 5.27
C ASN A 180 14.98 -11.98 4.03
N GLN A 181 15.02 -13.32 4.00
CA GLN A 181 15.61 -14.16 2.96
C GLN A 181 14.72 -15.39 2.74
N PRO A 182 13.69 -15.27 1.88
CA PRO A 182 12.71 -16.33 1.67
C PRO A 182 13.31 -17.65 1.18
N GLU A 183 14.32 -17.59 0.30
CA GLU A 183 15.02 -18.77 -0.23
C GLU A 183 15.74 -19.53 0.89
N LYS A 184 16.37 -18.81 1.80
CA LYS A 184 17.08 -19.42 2.93
C LYS A 184 16.11 -20.01 3.95
N ALA A 185 14.99 -19.34 4.21
CA ALA A 185 13.93 -19.90 5.04
C ALA A 185 13.38 -21.22 4.49
N LEU A 186 13.17 -21.28 3.16
CA LEU A 186 12.76 -22.52 2.49
C LEU A 186 13.84 -23.61 2.59
N GLU A 187 15.11 -23.28 2.35
CA GLU A 187 16.24 -24.20 2.44
C GLU A 187 16.34 -24.84 3.83
N ILE A 188 16.32 -24.01 4.89
CA ILE A 188 16.34 -24.49 6.28
C ILE A 188 15.14 -25.40 6.56
N PHE A 189 13.95 -25.00 6.16
CA PHE A 189 12.76 -25.83 6.40
C PHE A 189 12.81 -27.16 5.65
N GLN A 190 13.36 -27.19 4.43
CA GLN A 190 13.60 -28.42 3.67
C GLN A 190 14.63 -29.32 4.34
N GLU A 191 15.70 -28.76 4.91
CA GLU A 191 16.71 -29.50 5.66
C GLU A 191 16.09 -30.19 6.88
N LEU A 192 15.27 -29.47 7.66
CA LEU A 192 14.55 -30.04 8.82
C LEU A 192 13.65 -31.23 8.42
N VAL A 193 13.06 -31.17 7.23
CA VAL A 193 12.26 -32.27 6.68
C VAL A 193 13.15 -33.44 6.18
N ALA A 194 14.23 -33.12 5.47
CA ALA A 194 15.14 -34.13 4.91
C ALA A 194 15.85 -34.96 6.01
N GLU A 195 16.21 -34.31 7.11
CA GLU A 195 16.81 -34.96 8.28
C GLU A 195 15.80 -35.67 9.20
N GLN A 196 14.53 -35.70 8.81
CA GLN A 196 13.41 -36.30 9.56
C GLN A 196 13.17 -35.70 10.96
N VAL A 197 13.65 -34.47 11.21
CA VAL A 197 13.30 -33.70 12.40
C VAL A 197 11.83 -33.33 12.33
N LEU A 198 11.36 -32.95 11.14
CA LEU A 198 9.94 -32.75 10.81
C LEU A 198 9.43 -33.98 10.03
N VAL A 199 8.57 -34.75 10.68
CA VAL A 199 7.96 -35.91 10.02
C VAL A 199 6.98 -35.43 8.95
N PRO A 200 7.14 -35.85 7.66
CA PRO A 200 6.25 -35.43 6.59
C PRO A 200 4.79 -35.73 6.89
N ASN A 201 3.98 -34.68 6.93
CA ASN A 201 2.52 -34.74 7.09
C ASN A 201 1.86 -33.59 6.32
N ALA A 202 0.54 -33.49 6.38
CA ALA A 202 -0.18 -32.44 5.65
C ALA A 202 0.18 -31.02 6.11
N LEU A 203 0.38 -30.82 7.42
CA LEU A 203 0.75 -29.52 7.97
C LEU A 203 2.15 -29.08 7.54
N VAL A 204 3.12 -30.01 7.60
CA VAL A 204 4.49 -29.79 7.09
C VAL A 204 4.46 -29.48 5.59
N SER A 205 3.64 -30.22 4.81
CA SER A 205 3.47 -29.92 3.37
C SER A 205 2.85 -28.54 3.14
N MET A 206 1.94 -28.09 4.02
CA MET A 206 1.36 -26.75 3.91
C MET A 206 2.40 -25.67 4.18
N PHE A 207 3.23 -25.80 5.22
CA PHE A 207 4.33 -24.87 5.46
C PHE A 207 5.37 -24.86 4.33
N LEU A 208 5.71 -26.04 3.77
CA LEU A 208 6.55 -26.09 2.57
C LEU A 208 5.94 -25.35 1.39
N SER A 209 4.62 -25.42 1.23
CA SER A 209 3.92 -24.63 0.20
C SER A 209 4.02 -23.13 0.48
N ASP A 210 3.90 -22.71 1.74
CA ASP A 210 4.02 -21.31 2.13
C ASP A 210 5.44 -20.77 1.86
N PHE A 211 6.46 -21.45 2.35
CA PHE A 211 7.86 -21.04 2.12
C PHE A 211 8.24 -21.04 0.64
N ALA A 212 7.80 -22.05 -0.11
CA ALA A 212 8.02 -22.10 -1.55
C ALA A 212 7.32 -20.93 -2.29
N MET A 213 6.16 -20.49 -1.81
CA MET A 213 5.47 -19.32 -2.34
C MET A 213 6.23 -18.03 -2.08
N TYR A 214 6.75 -17.84 -0.85
CA TYR A 214 7.58 -16.68 -0.50
C TYR A 214 8.90 -16.63 -1.27
N ALA A 215 9.49 -17.82 -1.59
CA ALA A 215 10.69 -17.94 -2.39
C ALA A 215 10.43 -17.96 -3.92
N ASP A 216 9.25 -17.58 -4.37
CA ASP A 216 8.76 -17.60 -5.77
C ASP A 216 8.90 -18.96 -6.48
N GLN A 217 8.96 -20.05 -5.71
CA GLN A 217 9.00 -21.41 -6.24
C GLN A 217 7.59 -21.97 -6.47
N LYS A 218 6.82 -21.32 -7.36
CA LYS A 218 5.41 -21.61 -7.62
C LYS A 218 5.08 -23.08 -7.90
N GLN A 219 5.98 -23.82 -8.57
CA GLN A 219 5.79 -25.24 -8.85
C GLN A 219 5.84 -26.09 -7.58
N MET A 220 6.77 -25.81 -6.68
CA MET A 220 6.91 -26.49 -5.39
C MET A 220 5.74 -26.13 -4.46
N ALA A 221 5.36 -24.86 -4.41
CA ALA A 221 4.20 -24.38 -3.66
C ALA A 221 2.93 -25.12 -4.07
N TRP A 222 2.66 -25.20 -5.37
CA TRP A 222 1.53 -25.94 -5.93
C TRP A 222 1.53 -27.41 -5.54
N SER A 223 2.69 -28.10 -5.73
CA SER A 223 2.76 -29.54 -5.47
C SER A 223 2.53 -29.89 -4.01
N ASN A 224 3.02 -29.06 -3.08
CA ASN A 224 2.83 -29.26 -1.65
C ASN A 224 1.41 -28.89 -1.19
N ALA A 225 0.82 -27.82 -1.71
CA ALA A 225 -0.60 -27.50 -1.49
C ALA A 225 -1.50 -28.64 -1.97
N LEU A 226 -1.22 -29.21 -3.14
CA LEU A 226 -1.98 -30.33 -3.69
C LEU A 226 -1.85 -31.61 -2.84
N LYS A 227 -0.65 -31.91 -2.31
CA LYS A 227 -0.44 -33.02 -1.34
C LYS A 227 -1.31 -32.81 -0.10
N THR A 228 -1.34 -31.61 0.46
CA THR A 228 -2.15 -31.26 1.63
C THR A 228 -3.64 -31.40 1.35
N LEU A 229 -4.13 -30.87 0.23
CA LEU A 229 -5.55 -30.94 -0.14
C LEU A 229 -6.04 -32.40 -0.30
N ASN A 230 -5.21 -33.28 -0.88
CA ASN A 230 -5.54 -34.67 -1.13
C ASN A 230 -5.22 -35.61 0.06
N ALA A 231 -4.62 -35.11 1.13
CA ALA A 231 -4.27 -35.94 2.29
C ALA A 231 -5.54 -36.47 3.00
N THR A 232 -5.44 -37.71 3.51
CA THR A 232 -6.51 -38.32 4.34
C THR A 232 -6.30 -37.96 5.81
N ASN A 233 -7.38 -37.96 6.60
CA ASN A 233 -7.35 -37.71 8.04
C ASN A 233 -6.74 -36.32 8.42
N VAL A 234 -7.04 -35.31 7.62
CA VAL A 234 -6.62 -33.93 7.83
C VAL A 234 -7.86 -33.05 8.02
N SER A 235 -7.77 -32.11 8.95
CA SER A 235 -8.90 -31.21 9.23
C SER A 235 -9.28 -30.36 8.01
N PRO A 236 -10.56 -30.01 7.87
CA PRO A 236 -11.04 -29.13 6.79
C PRO A 236 -10.32 -27.77 6.77
N GLU A 237 -9.88 -27.25 7.92
CA GLU A 237 -9.18 -25.98 8.05
C GLU A 237 -7.82 -26.01 7.32
N ILE A 238 -7.01 -27.05 7.56
CA ILE A 238 -5.71 -27.23 6.90
C ILE A 238 -5.90 -27.46 5.40
N LYS A 239 -6.89 -28.25 4.99
CA LYS A 239 -7.25 -28.43 3.58
C LYS A 239 -7.74 -27.13 2.95
N GLY A 240 -8.47 -26.31 3.71
CA GLY A 240 -8.93 -24.99 3.30
C GLY A 240 -7.78 -24.02 3.00
N MET A 241 -6.74 -24.02 3.85
CA MET A 241 -5.51 -23.26 3.58
C MET A 241 -4.85 -23.70 2.26
N ALA A 242 -4.77 -25.01 2.03
CA ALA A 242 -4.24 -25.55 0.78
C ALA A 242 -5.09 -25.19 -0.44
N ALA A 243 -6.41 -25.20 -0.30
CA ALA A 243 -7.35 -24.80 -1.35
C ALA A 243 -7.17 -23.31 -1.73
N MET A 244 -7.04 -22.42 -0.73
CA MET A 244 -6.74 -21.01 -0.97
C MET A 244 -5.38 -20.82 -1.66
N ARG A 245 -4.34 -21.56 -1.26
CA ARG A 245 -3.03 -21.52 -1.92
C ARG A 245 -3.10 -21.98 -3.38
N ILE A 246 -3.87 -23.03 -3.68
CA ILE A 246 -4.11 -23.50 -5.03
C ILE A 246 -4.76 -22.42 -5.89
N LEU A 247 -5.75 -21.68 -5.35
CA LEU A 247 -6.36 -20.56 -6.05
C LEU A 247 -5.38 -19.39 -6.28
N GLN A 248 -4.55 -19.06 -5.29
CA GLN A 248 -3.51 -18.03 -5.44
C GLN A 248 -2.49 -18.34 -6.55
N LEU A 249 -2.21 -19.62 -6.77
CA LEU A 249 -1.27 -20.10 -7.78
C LEU A 249 -1.94 -20.44 -9.13
N ALA A 250 -3.24 -20.14 -9.28
CA ALA A 250 -4.06 -20.45 -10.44
C ALA A 250 -3.77 -19.48 -11.59
N GLU A 251 -2.68 -19.72 -12.33
CA GLU A 251 -2.32 -18.94 -13.51
C GLU A 251 -2.36 -19.81 -14.78
N GLY A 252 -2.83 -19.26 -15.89
CA GLY A 252 -2.86 -19.92 -17.18
C GLY A 252 -3.55 -21.30 -17.16
N PRO A 253 -2.89 -22.37 -17.63
CA PRO A 253 -3.50 -23.72 -17.71
C PRO A 253 -3.92 -24.32 -16.36
N ARG A 254 -3.37 -23.82 -15.26
CA ARG A 254 -3.71 -24.27 -13.90
C ARG A 254 -5.01 -23.68 -13.37
N SER A 255 -5.49 -22.58 -13.94
CA SER A 255 -6.70 -21.90 -13.47
C SER A 255 -7.90 -22.86 -13.46
N PHE A 256 -8.17 -23.56 -14.57
CA PHE A 256 -9.26 -24.51 -14.64
C PHE A 256 -9.12 -25.66 -13.63
N GLN A 257 -7.89 -26.21 -13.47
CA GLN A 257 -7.63 -27.28 -12.51
C GLN A 257 -7.85 -26.79 -11.07
N ALA A 258 -7.36 -25.61 -10.72
CA ALA A 258 -7.56 -24.99 -9.41
C ALA A 258 -9.03 -24.83 -9.08
N MET A 259 -9.79 -24.23 -9.99
CA MET A 259 -11.22 -24.01 -9.83
C MET A 259 -12.00 -25.32 -9.61
N THR A 260 -11.65 -26.36 -10.38
CA THR A 260 -12.29 -27.69 -10.25
C THR A 260 -11.98 -28.34 -8.90
N LEU A 261 -10.72 -28.29 -8.45
CA LEU A 261 -10.29 -28.89 -7.19
C LEU A 261 -10.93 -28.18 -5.99
N VAL A 262 -10.94 -26.86 -6.01
CA VAL A 262 -11.48 -26.07 -4.92
C VAL A 262 -13.01 -26.15 -4.89
N ARG A 263 -13.67 -26.16 -6.05
CA ARG A 263 -15.12 -26.39 -6.12
C ARG A 263 -15.49 -27.70 -5.42
N ARG A 264 -14.81 -28.80 -5.75
CA ARG A 264 -15.05 -30.08 -5.09
C ARG A 264 -14.83 -30.02 -3.58
N PHE A 265 -13.77 -29.34 -3.14
CA PHE A 265 -13.52 -29.15 -1.71
C PHE A 265 -14.65 -28.38 -1.02
N ILE A 266 -15.16 -27.31 -1.64
CA ILE A 266 -16.28 -26.51 -1.13
C ILE A 266 -17.56 -27.37 -1.02
N ASP A 267 -17.84 -28.21 -2.03
CA ASP A 267 -19.02 -29.08 -2.02
C ASP A 267 -18.98 -30.11 -0.89
N GLU A 268 -17.78 -30.62 -0.57
CA GLU A 268 -17.53 -31.54 0.54
C GLU A 268 -17.51 -30.83 1.91
N ASN A 269 -17.20 -29.52 1.95
CA ASN A 269 -17.00 -28.74 3.17
C ASN A 269 -17.70 -27.37 3.11
N PRO A 270 -19.04 -27.32 3.06
CA PRO A 270 -19.80 -26.09 2.83
C PRO A 270 -19.68 -25.05 3.95
N SER A 271 -19.21 -25.43 5.13
CA SER A 271 -18.94 -24.54 6.28
C SER A 271 -17.67 -23.71 6.15
N GLN A 272 -16.79 -24.00 5.17
CA GLN A 272 -15.52 -23.31 5.01
C GLN A 272 -15.68 -21.92 4.38
N ARG A 273 -16.27 -20.99 5.15
CA ARG A 273 -16.62 -19.61 4.73
C ARG A 273 -15.46 -18.88 4.05
N GLY A 274 -14.26 -18.91 4.64
CA GLY A 274 -13.09 -18.21 4.11
C GLY A 274 -12.69 -18.69 2.71
N VAL A 275 -12.71 -20.01 2.48
CA VAL A 275 -12.39 -20.60 1.17
C VAL A 275 -13.43 -20.21 0.13
N ARG A 276 -14.72 -20.24 0.50
CA ARG A 276 -15.84 -19.87 -0.38
C ARG A 276 -15.78 -18.40 -0.79
N LEU A 277 -15.48 -17.49 0.15
CA LEU A 277 -15.30 -16.07 -0.14
C LEU A 277 -14.08 -15.85 -1.06
N PHE A 278 -12.97 -16.53 -0.80
CA PHE A 278 -11.80 -16.42 -1.66
C PHE A 278 -12.04 -16.97 -3.07
N TYR A 279 -12.78 -18.08 -3.18
CA TYR A 279 -13.23 -18.63 -4.45
C TYR A 279 -14.14 -17.65 -5.21
N THR A 280 -15.07 -17.01 -4.51
CA THR A 280 -15.93 -15.95 -5.05
C THR A 280 -15.09 -14.76 -5.57
N HIS A 281 -14.07 -14.34 -4.79
CA HIS A 281 -13.17 -13.26 -5.21
C HIS A 281 -12.43 -13.62 -6.52
N VAL A 282 -11.92 -14.84 -6.66
CA VAL A 282 -11.25 -15.28 -7.88
C VAL A 282 -12.23 -15.31 -9.06
N LEU A 283 -13.44 -15.83 -8.87
CA LEU A 283 -14.49 -15.80 -9.89
C LEU A 283 -14.80 -14.37 -10.36
N THR A 284 -14.89 -13.44 -9.42
CA THR A 284 -15.18 -12.02 -9.69
C THR A 284 -14.04 -11.38 -10.48
N LYS A 285 -12.79 -11.61 -10.07
CA LYS A 285 -11.59 -11.13 -10.78
C LYS A 285 -11.51 -11.64 -12.22
N ASP A 286 -11.94 -12.87 -12.46
CA ASP A 286 -11.96 -13.49 -13.79
C ASP A 286 -13.21 -13.11 -14.60
N GLY A 287 -14.06 -12.20 -14.10
CA GLY A 287 -15.29 -11.75 -14.77
C GLY A 287 -16.45 -12.75 -14.73
N ASN A 288 -16.34 -13.84 -13.97
CA ASN A 288 -17.36 -14.87 -13.83
C ASN A 288 -18.42 -14.47 -12.78
N PHE A 289 -19.03 -13.29 -12.95
CA PHE A 289 -19.92 -12.67 -11.95
C PHE A 289 -21.13 -13.53 -11.60
N ASP A 290 -21.77 -14.20 -12.57
CA ASP A 290 -22.95 -15.04 -12.31
C ASP A 290 -22.60 -16.25 -11.44
N LEU A 291 -21.42 -16.85 -11.61
CA LEU A 291 -20.93 -17.92 -10.75
C LEU A 291 -20.61 -17.41 -9.35
N ALA A 292 -19.98 -16.22 -9.24
CA ALA A 292 -19.69 -15.59 -7.97
C ALA A 292 -20.98 -15.27 -7.19
N LEU A 293 -21.97 -14.68 -7.83
CA LEU A 293 -23.28 -14.38 -7.22
C LEU A 293 -24.05 -15.65 -6.82
N ASN A 294 -23.96 -16.71 -7.62
CA ASN A 294 -24.57 -18.00 -7.27
C ASN A 294 -23.90 -18.62 -6.04
N GLU A 295 -22.57 -18.52 -5.92
CA GLU A 295 -21.84 -19.00 -4.74
C GLU A 295 -22.25 -18.23 -3.48
N LEU A 296 -22.30 -16.89 -3.53
CA LEU A 296 -22.76 -16.06 -2.41
C LEU A 296 -24.21 -16.39 -2.01
N ARG A 297 -25.09 -16.66 -2.98
CA ARG A 297 -26.47 -17.10 -2.70
C ARG A 297 -26.49 -18.42 -1.95
N GLN A 298 -25.71 -19.42 -2.40
CA GLN A 298 -25.60 -20.71 -1.71
C GLN A 298 -25.02 -20.56 -0.30
N MET A 299 -24.09 -19.61 -0.09
CA MET A 299 -23.56 -19.29 1.24
C MET A 299 -24.66 -18.73 2.15
N SER A 300 -25.47 -17.79 1.64
CA SER A 300 -26.60 -17.22 2.40
C SER A 300 -27.69 -18.27 2.71
N GLU A 301 -27.94 -19.21 1.81
CA GLU A 301 -28.85 -20.33 2.07
C GLU A 301 -28.32 -21.29 3.15
N TYR A 302 -26.99 -21.50 3.18
CA TYR A 302 -26.33 -22.34 4.18
C TYR A 302 -26.28 -21.68 5.57
N ASN A 303 -25.99 -20.37 5.63
CA ASN A 303 -25.98 -19.60 6.87
C ASN A 303 -26.75 -18.27 6.68
N PRO A 304 -28.06 -18.25 6.92
CA PRO A 304 -28.90 -17.05 6.74
C PRO A 304 -28.55 -15.89 7.69
N GLU A 305 -27.81 -16.14 8.75
CA GLU A 305 -27.40 -15.12 9.73
C GLU A 305 -26.05 -14.45 9.36
N ASP A 306 -25.41 -14.88 8.27
CA ASP A 306 -24.19 -14.26 7.75
C ASP A 306 -24.54 -13.03 6.89
N PHE A 307 -24.91 -11.95 7.55
CA PHE A 307 -25.35 -10.71 6.89
C PHE A 307 -24.23 -10.00 6.11
N ASP A 308 -22.95 -10.28 6.40
CA ASP A 308 -21.86 -9.73 5.63
C ASP A 308 -21.90 -10.16 4.15
N LEU A 309 -22.55 -11.28 3.86
CA LEU A 309 -22.73 -11.74 2.48
C LEU A 309 -23.52 -10.75 1.61
N LEU A 310 -24.36 -9.89 2.21
CA LEU A 310 -25.03 -8.81 1.50
C LEU A 310 -24.03 -7.79 0.96
N TYR A 311 -23.03 -7.44 1.75
CA TYR A 311 -21.95 -6.53 1.33
C TYR A 311 -21.10 -7.14 0.22
N TYR A 312 -20.65 -8.40 0.37
CA TYR A 312 -19.89 -9.09 -0.68
C TYR A 312 -20.70 -9.25 -1.97
N ARG A 313 -21.98 -9.48 -1.86
CA ARG A 313 -22.88 -9.57 -3.00
C ARG A 313 -22.98 -8.23 -3.73
N ALA A 314 -23.17 -7.15 -3.01
CA ALA A 314 -23.21 -5.81 -3.58
C ALA A 314 -21.89 -5.43 -4.29
N GLN A 315 -20.74 -5.84 -3.72
CA GLN A 315 -19.43 -5.63 -4.38
C GLN A 315 -19.35 -6.37 -5.72
N VAL A 316 -19.80 -7.62 -5.80
CA VAL A 316 -19.81 -8.40 -7.05
C VAL A 316 -20.80 -7.80 -8.05
N GLU A 317 -21.99 -7.39 -7.59
CA GLU A 317 -23.01 -6.75 -8.43
C GLU A 317 -22.53 -5.42 -9.00
N PHE A 318 -21.82 -4.61 -8.20
CA PHE A 318 -21.18 -3.38 -8.66
C PHE A 318 -20.17 -3.64 -9.78
N GLN A 319 -19.26 -4.61 -9.60
CA GLN A 319 -18.28 -4.98 -10.63
C GLN A 319 -18.93 -5.59 -11.87
N ALA A 320 -20.08 -6.23 -11.72
CA ALA A 320 -20.89 -6.78 -12.82
C ALA A 320 -21.73 -5.71 -13.55
N GLY A 321 -21.70 -4.45 -13.11
CA GLY A 321 -22.54 -3.37 -13.66
C GLY A 321 -24.02 -3.47 -13.27
N LYS A 322 -24.40 -4.32 -12.29
CA LYS A 322 -25.78 -4.50 -11.76
C LYS A 322 -26.01 -3.49 -10.63
N LEU A 323 -25.98 -2.19 -10.97
CA LEU A 323 -25.87 -1.11 -10.00
C LEU A 323 -27.09 -1.01 -9.07
N GLU A 324 -28.30 -1.16 -9.57
CA GLU A 324 -29.54 -1.08 -8.78
C GLU A 324 -29.66 -2.25 -7.80
N ASP A 325 -29.24 -3.46 -8.21
CA ASP A 325 -29.22 -4.63 -7.33
C ASP A 325 -28.22 -4.40 -6.19
N ALA A 326 -27.04 -3.86 -6.50
CA ALA A 326 -26.00 -3.54 -5.52
C ALA A 326 -26.50 -2.51 -4.47
N VAL A 327 -27.19 -1.44 -4.89
CA VAL A 327 -27.84 -0.49 -3.97
C VAL A 327 -28.80 -1.22 -3.03
N THR A 328 -29.68 -2.08 -3.58
CA THR A 328 -30.68 -2.81 -2.79
C THR A 328 -30.02 -3.66 -1.68
N HIS A 329 -28.94 -4.39 -2.01
CA HIS A 329 -28.25 -5.22 -1.03
C HIS A 329 -27.45 -4.40 -0.01
N LEU A 330 -26.88 -3.26 -0.40
CA LEU A 330 -26.23 -2.33 0.54
C LEU A 330 -27.22 -1.69 1.51
N GLU A 331 -28.41 -1.32 1.05
CA GLU A 331 -29.48 -0.80 1.93
C GLU A 331 -29.87 -1.85 2.99
N GLN A 332 -30.04 -3.10 2.58
CA GLN A 332 -30.30 -4.20 3.50
C GLN A 332 -29.17 -4.38 4.50
N TYR A 333 -27.91 -4.40 4.01
CA TYR A 333 -26.72 -4.50 4.85
C TYR A 333 -26.65 -3.38 5.89
N LEU A 334 -26.78 -2.13 5.45
CA LEU A 334 -26.74 -0.95 6.33
C LEU A 334 -27.87 -0.99 7.39
N SER A 335 -29.06 -1.46 7.01
CA SER A 335 -30.16 -1.63 7.96
C SER A 335 -29.83 -2.64 9.07
N VAL A 336 -29.19 -3.76 8.72
CA VAL A 336 -28.75 -4.77 9.68
C VAL A 336 -27.65 -4.23 10.58
N GLN A 337 -26.64 -3.56 10.01
CA GLN A 337 -25.52 -2.97 10.78
C GLN A 337 -26.01 -1.91 11.77
N GLU A 338 -26.99 -1.10 11.39
CA GLU A 338 -27.60 -0.11 12.29
C GLU A 338 -28.33 -0.77 13.46
N GLN A 339 -29.07 -1.85 13.21
CA GLN A 339 -29.71 -2.63 14.27
C GLN A 339 -28.69 -3.26 15.23
N LEU A 340 -27.59 -3.82 14.70
CA LEU A 340 -26.50 -4.38 15.49
C LEU A 340 -25.81 -3.30 16.34
N ARG A 341 -25.57 -2.12 15.79
CA ARG A 341 -25.00 -0.97 16.49
C ARG A 341 -25.84 -0.54 17.69
N GLN A 342 -27.16 -0.60 17.55
CA GLN A 342 -28.09 -0.23 18.61
C GLN A 342 -28.25 -1.33 19.67
N ALA A 343 -28.21 -2.59 19.26
CA ALA A 343 -28.47 -3.74 20.13
C ALA A 343 -27.26 -4.17 20.98
N VAL A 344 -26.03 -4.00 20.46
CA VAL A 344 -24.80 -4.50 21.09
C VAL A 344 -23.80 -3.36 21.27
N PRO A 345 -23.73 -2.73 22.46
CA PRO A 345 -22.84 -1.58 22.73
C PRO A 345 -21.35 -1.85 22.45
N ASP A 346 -20.88 -3.06 22.72
CA ASP A 346 -19.48 -3.46 22.52
C ASP A 346 -19.10 -3.61 21.03
N ASN A 347 -20.09 -3.69 20.15
CA ASN A 347 -19.89 -3.87 18.70
C ASN A 347 -19.98 -2.54 17.91
N ARG A 348 -20.12 -1.42 18.60
CA ARG A 348 -20.34 -0.10 17.96
C ARG A 348 -19.22 0.25 16.99
N THR A 349 -17.96 0.10 17.38
CA THR A 349 -16.80 0.47 16.55
C THR A 349 -16.71 -0.39 15.29
N THR A 350 -16.93 -1.71 15.41
CA THR A 350 -16.88 -2.62 14.25
C THR A 350 -18.04 -2.36 13.29
N ALA A 351 -19.26 -2.19 13.81
CA ALA A 351 -20.44 -1.86 13.00
C ALA A 351 -20.28 -0.49 12.31
N GLN A 352 -19.68 0.49 12.99
CA GLN A 352 -19.39 1.81 12.44
C GLN A 352 -18.45 1.70 11.24
N ALA A 353 -17.30 1.03 11.36
CA ALA A 353 -16.36 0.84 10.27
C ALA A 353 -16.99 0.11 9.08
N SER A 354 -17.77 -0.96 9.34
CA SER A 354 -18.49 -1.69 8.30
C SER A 354 -19.52 -0.83 7.57
N MET A 355 -20.20 0.07 8.29
CA MET A 355 -21.14 1.04 7.68
C MET A 355 -20.41 2.10 6.86
N THR A 356 -19.23 2.54 7.29
CA THR A 356 -18.39 3.49 6.56
C THR A 356 -18.02 2.93 5.18
N ASP A 357 -17.48 1.71 5.13
CA ASP A 357 -17.12 1.05 3.87
C ASP A 357 -18.33 0.86 2.94
N ALA A 358 -19.47 0.44 3.49
CA ALA A 358 -20.69 0.26 2.72
C ALA A 358 -21.22 1.58 2.14
N ARG A 359 -21.13 2.69 2.86
CA ARG A 359 -21.53 4.02 2.38
C ARG A 359 -20.58 4.56 1.31
N PHE A 360 -19.27 4.33 1.42
CA PHE A 360 -18.34 4.66 0.34
C PHE A 360 -18.66 3.88 -0.93
N LEU A 361 -18.91 2.58 -0.81
CA LEU A 361 -19.31 1.76 -1.97
C LEU A 361 -20.63 2.25 -2.57
N MET A 362 -21.62 2.55 -1.75
CA MET A 362 -22.92 3.08 -2.20
C MET A 362 -22.75 4.43 -2.92
N ALA A 363 -21.89 5.32 -2.42
CA ALA A 363 -21.59 6.58 -3.08
C ALA A 363 -20.96 6.38 -4.47
N LYS A 364 -20.02 5.42 -4.60
CA LYS A 364 -19.44 5.06 -5.92
C LYS A 364 -20.47 4.48 -6.89
N ILE A 365 -21.42 3.70 -6.39
CA ILE A 365 -22.50 3.15 -7.21
C ILE A 365 -23.42 4.29 -7.70
N TYR A 366 -23.83 5.21 -6.82
CA TYR A 366 -24.63 6.37 -7.21
C TYR A 366 -23.89 7.31 -8.15
N GLU A 367 -22.58 7.45 -7.99
CA GLU A 367 -21.72 8.14 -8.94
C GLU A 367 -21.77 7.49 -10.34
N GLY A 368 -21.65 6.15 -10.40
CA GLY A 368 -21.77 5.39 -11.65
C GLY A 368 -23.16 5.48 -12.31
N LEU A 369 -24.21 5.68 -11.52
CA LEU A 369 -25.57 5.94 -11.98
C LEU A 369 -25.79 7.40 -12.41
N GLY A 370 -24.81 8.31 -12.21
CA GLY A 370 -24.95 9.74 -12.43
C GLY A 370 -25.78 10.47 -11.38
N GLU A 371 -26.15 9.78 -10.28
CA GLU A 371 -26.95 10.31 -9.19
C GLU A 371 -26.06 10.98 -8.12
N TYR A 372 -25.25 11.96 -8.54
CA TYR A 372 -24.21 12.58 -7.73
C TYR A 372 -24.72 13.16 -6.39
N GLN A 373 -25.94 13.68 -6.37
CA GLN A 373 -26.53 14.22 -5.13
C GLN A 373 -26.77 13.11 -4.09
N LYS A 374 -27.26 11.93 -4.51
CA LYS A 374 -27.43 10.78 -3.61
C LYS A 374 -26.08 10.25 -3.11
N ALA A 375 -25.07 10.26 -3.97
CA ALA A 375 -23.71 9.89 -3.56
C ALA A 375 -23.19 10.81 -2.43
N ILE A 376 -23.35 12.13 -2.57
CA ILE A 376 -22.99 13.12 -1.54
C ILE A 376 -23.75 12.88 -0.23
N GLU A 377 -25.05 12.58 -0.31
CA GLU A 377 -25.88 12.26 0.86
C GLU A 377 -25.39 11.02 1.60
N GLN A 378 -24.96 9.95 0.88
CA GLN A 378 -24.39 8.75 1.53
C GLN A 378 -23.06 9.06 2.24
N LEU A 379 -22.19 9.84 1.62
CA LEU A 379 -20.93 10.26 2.24
C LEU A 379 -21.18 11.15 3.47
N ALA A 380 -22.19 12.00 3.45
CA ALA A 380 -22.54 12.87 4.59
C ALA A 380 -23.06 12.11 5.82
N LEU A 381 -23.48 10.86 5.66
CA LEU A 381 -23.89 9.98 6.76
C LEU A 381 -22.72 9.24 7.43
N ILE A 382 -21.49 9.41 6.95
CA ILE A 382 -20.28 8.85 7.55
C ILE A 382 -19.83 9.79 8.66
N ASP A 383 -19.86 9.31 9.91
CA ASP A 383 -19.50 10.06 11.11
C ASP A 383 -18.21 9.54 11.77
N GLU A 384 -17.44 8.67 11.06
CA GLU A 384 -16.18 8.15 11.52
C GLU A 384 -15.05 9.20 11.41
N PRO A 385 -14.41 9.62 12.52
CA PRO A 385 -13.42 10.70 12.50
C PRO A 385 -12.24 10.41 11.57
N LEU A 386 -11.77 9.17 11.50
CA LEU A 386 -10.64 8.77 10.64
C LEU A 386 -10.99 8.82 9.14
N ALA A 387 -12.26 8.73 8.79
CA ALA A 387 -12.73 8.79 7.40
C ALA A 387 -13.00 10.25 6.93
N ARG A 388 -13.03 11.24 7.85
CA ARG A 388 -13.48 12.60 7.59
C ARG A 388 -12.82 13.24 6.36
N ASN A 389 -11.50 13.20 6.29
CA ASN A 389 -10.77 13.84 5.19
C ASN A 389 -11.04 13.15 3.84
N ASN A 390 -11.16 11.82 3.81
CA ASN A 390 -11.56 11.10 2.61
C ASN A 390 -12.99 11.44 2.18
N VAL A 391 -13.93 11.55 3.13
CA VAL A 391 -15.30 11.99 2.85
C VAL A 391 -15.33 13.38 2.21
N LEU A 392 -14.59 14.34 2.75
CA LEU A 392 -14.51 15.71 2.21
C LEU A 392 -13.95 15.71 0.77
N ILE A 393 -12.92 14.93 0.50
CA ILE A 393 -12.30 14.82 -0.84
C ILE A 393 -13.28 14.19 -1.84
N GLU A 394 -13.94 13.09 -1.48
CA GLU A 394 -14.90 12.41 -2.36
C GLU A 394 -16.14 13.30 -2.61
N GLN A 395 -16.66 13.99 -1.59
CA GLN A 395 -17.75 14.94 -1.78
C GLN A 395 -17.34 16.11 -2.69
N ALA A 396 -16.13 16.64 -2.53
CA ALA A 396 -15.62 17.70 -3.40
C ALA A 396 -15.53 17.24 -4.86
N ALA A 397 -15.05 16.00 -5.11
CA ALA A 397 -15.02 15.41 -6.45
C ALA A 397 -16.43 15.32 -7.08
N LEU A 398 -17.43 14.92 -6.30
CA LEU A 398 -18.82 14.86 -6.76
C LEU A 398 -19.40 16.27 -7.02
N TYR A 399 -19.09 17.26 -6.17
CA TYR A 399 -19.50 18.65 -6.43
C TYR A 399 -18.86 19.24 -7.68
N ILE A 400 -17.61 18.85 -8.01
CA ILE A 400 -16.97 19.24 -9.28
C ILE A 400 -17.77 18.67 -10.47
N LYS A 401 -18.20 17.39 -10.41
CA LYS A 401 -19.05 16.77 -11.44
C LYS A 401 -20.41 17.47 -11.58
N LEU A 402 -20.96 17.97 -10.48
CA LEU A 402 -22.17 18.80 -10.47
C LEU A 402 -21.92 20.26 -10.91
N LYS A 403 -20.69 20.63 -11.28
CA LYS A 403 -20.27 22.00 -11.58
C LYS A 403 -20.54 23.00 -10.42
N SER A 404 -20.58 22.48 -9.20
CA SER A 404 -20.80 23.24 -7.96
C SER A 404 -19.45 23.57 -7.31
N TYR A 405 -18.63 24.31 -8.01
CA TYR A 405 -17.21 24.53 -7.70
C TYR A 405 -16.95 25.21 -6.35
N THR A 406 -17.84 26.18 -5.97
CA THR A 406 -17.75 26.86 -4.68
C THR A 406 -17.89 25.88 -3.50
N GLN A 407 -18.79 24.89 -3.61
CA GLN A 407 -18.96 23.86 -2.58
C GLN A 407 -17.74 22.95 -2.53
N ALA A 408 -17.19 22.55 -3.69
CA ALA A 408 -15.99 21.76 -3.75
C ALA A 408 -14.81 22.43 -3.04
N HIS A 409 -14.52 23.69 -3.37
CA HIS A 409 -13.49 24.49 -2.69
C HIS A 409 -13.72 24.57 -1.17
N ALA A 410 -14.96 24.86 -0.74
CA ALA A 410 -15.28 24.98 0.68
C ALA A 410 -15.08 23.70 1.49
N LEU A 411 -15.21 22.53 0.86
CA LEU A 411 -14.92 21.24 1.49
C LEU A 411 -13.41 20.97 1.57
N LEU A 412 -12.68 21.21 0.50
CA LEU A 412 -11.23 20.98 0.45
C LEU A 412 -10.45 21.90 1.41
N GLU A 413 -10.91 23.14 1.62
CA GLU A 413 -10.30 24.08 2.57
C GLU A 413 -10.53 23.70 4.05
N GLN A 414 -11.39 22.72 4.35
CA GLN A 414 -11.58 22.21 5.72
C GLN A 414 -10.52 21.20 6.14
N ILE A 415 -9.71 20.70 5.22
CA ILE A 415 -8.66 19.70 5.49
C ILE A 415 -7.41 20.43 5.96
N ALA A 416 -6.97 20.14 7.17
CA ALA A 416 -5.82 20.78 7.80
C ALA A 416 -4.57 19.85 7.76
N PRO A 417 -3.37 20.41 7.59
CA PRO A 417 -2.14 19.60 7.50
C PRO A 417 -1.78 18.88 8.80
N GLU A 418 -2.21 19.40 9.97
CA GLU A 418 -1.90 18.84 11.27
C GLU A 418 -2.62 17.52 11.54
N GLU A 419 -3.72 17.24 10.82
CA GLU A 419 -4.54 16.05 10.99
C GLU A 419 -4.08 14.92 10.04
N ASP A 420 -3.78 15.26 8.78
CA ASP A 420 -3.41 14.31 7.72
C ASP A 420 -2.73 15.08 6.59
N GLU A 421 -1.41 15.07 6.58
CA GLU A 421 -0.58 15.78 5.60
C GLU A 421 -0.84 15.29 4.16
N ASP A 422 -1.00 13.97 3.97
CA ASP A 422 -1.27 13.39 2.64
C ASP A 422 -2.64 13.83 2.10
N ALA A 423 -3.68 13.81 2.94
CA ALA A 423 -5.02 14.29 2.55
C ALA A 423 -5.02 15.79 2.26
N TYR A 424 -4.28 16.59 3.05
CA TYR A 424 -4.13 18.01 2.81
C TYR A 424 -3.49 18.31 1.46
N VAL A 425 -2.40 17.61 1.12
CA VAL A 425 -1.75 17.79 -0.18
C VAL A 425 -2.66 17.35 -1.33
N ARG A 426 -3.39 16.24 -1.19
CA ARG A 426 -4.41 15.85 -2.18
C ARG A 426 -5.47 16.92 -2.38
N ALA A 427 -5.95 17.54 -1.30
CA ALA A 427 -6.91 18.65 -1.37
C ALA A 427 -6.34 19.88 -2.08
N LEU A 428 -5.07 20.24 -1.81
CA LEU A 428 -4.38 21.32 -2.51
C LEU A 428 -4.27 21.05 -4.01
N LEU A 429 -3.90 19.84 -4.40
CA LEU A 429 -3.77 19.46 -5.81
C LEU A 429 -5.13 19.43 -6.53
N MET A 430 -6.18 19.00 -5.84
CA MET A 430 -7.55 19.05 -6.39
C MET A 430 -8.02 20.49 -6.57
N ASN A 431 -7.75 21.38 -5.61
CA ASN A 431 -8.03 22.83 -5.73
C ASN A 431 -7.22 23.46 -6.87
N ALA A 432 -5.95 23.06 -7.03
CA ALA A 432 -5.11 23.53 -8.13
C ALA A 432 -5.67 23.13 -9.50
N THR A 433 -6.07 21.85 -9.65
CA THR A 433 -6.70 21.35 -10.87
C THR A 433 -7.99 22.09 -11.18
N LEU A 434 -8.86 22.27 -10.17
CA LEU A 434 -10.10 23.00 -10.32
C LEU A 434 -9.88 24.45 -10.73
N SER A 435 -8.92 25.15 -10.09
CA SER A 435 -8.55 26.52 -10.45
C SER A 435 -8.01 26.61 -11.88
N ARG A 436 -7.21 25.64 -12.32
CA ARG A 436 -6.73 25.56 -13.71
C ARG A 436 -7.89 25.43 -14.70
N ASP A 437 -8.85 24.55 -14.42
CA ASP A 437 -9.99 24.27 -15.30
C ASP A 437 -10.97 25.46 -15.35
N LEU A 438 -10.97 26.32 -14.31
CA LEU A 438 -11.69 27.58 -14.27
C LEU A 438 -10.92 28.77 -14.88
N GLY A 439 -9.66 28.58 -15.29
CA GLY A 439 -8.80 29.66 -15.78
C GLY A 439 -8.22 30.57 -14.69
N GLU A 440 -8.30 30.17 -13.43
CA GLU A 440 -7.79 30.89 -12.26
C GLU A 440 -6.34 30.47 -11.95
N PHE A 441 -5.44 30.64 -12.94
CA PHE A 441 -4.12 30.04 -12.93
C PHE A 441 -3.22 30.49 -11.77
N GLU A 442 -3.31 31.78 -11.36
CA GLU A 442 -2.57 32.31 -10.23
C GLU A 442 -2.98 31.64 -8.91
N GLN A 443 -4.27 31.39 -8.74
CA GLN A 443 -4.78 30.66 -7.57
C GLN A 443 -4.35 29.21 -7.61
N GLY A 444 -4.43 28.56 -8.77
CA GLY A 444 -3.95 27.18 -8.99
C GLY A 444 -2.46 27.05 -8.64
N LEU A 445 -1.63 28.00 -9.09
CA LEU A 445 -0.20 28.03 -8.76
C LEU A 445 0.03 28.16 -7.25
N ALA A 446 -0.73 29.01 -6.55
CA ALA A 446 -0.60 29.17 -5.10
C ALA A 446 -0.91 27.86 -4.33
N TYR A 447 -1.87 27.05 -4.81
CA TYR A 447 -2.14 25.72 -4.23
C TYR A 447 -0.98 24.74 -4.49
N VAL A 448 -0.45 24.72 -5.70
CA VAL A 448 0.70 23.87 -6.06
C VAL A 448 1.94 24.24 -5.23
N GLU A 449 2.24 25.52 -5.07
CA GLU A 449 3.37 26.00 -4.25
C GLU A 449 3.19 25.65 -2.76
N ARG A 450 1.97 25.65 -2.26
CA ARG A 450 1.67 25.16 -0.89
C ARG A 450 1.97 23.66 -0.78
N ALA A 451 1.58 22.85 -1.76
CA ALA A 451 1.85 21.41 -1.80
C ALA A 451 3.34 21.10 -1.87
N LEU A 452 4.13 21.90 -2.64
CA LEU A 452 5.58 21.74 -2.74
C LEU A 452 6.33 22.02 -1.43
N ARG A 453 5.74 22.69 -0.45
CA ARG A 453 6.36 22.85 0.88
C ARG A 453 6.43 21.55 1.66
N TYR A 454 5.50 20.63 1.39
CA TYR A 454 5.44 19.30 2.02
C TYR A 454 6.21 18.25 1.23
N PHE A 455 6.11 18.30 -0.09
CA PHE A 455 6.75 17.34 -0.99
C PHE A 455 7.56 18.05 -2.08
N PRO A 456 8.70 18.69 -1.73
CA PRO A 456 9.47 19.53 -2.67
C PRO A 456 10.03 18.75 -3.87
N ASP A 457 10.32 17.47 -3.69
CA ASP A 457 10.89 16.60 -4.72
C ASP A 457 9.84 15.76 -5.46
N ASN A 458 8.54 15.99 -5.21
CA ASN A 458 7.49 15.24 -5.89
C ASN A 458 7.35 15.70 -7.34
N ILE A 459 7.63 14.79 -8.26
CA ILE A 459 7.65 15.05 -9.71
C ILE A 459 6.30 15.57 -10.20
N PHE A 460 5.20 14.94 -9.78
CA PHE A 460 3.84 15.30 -10.25
C PHE A 460 3.44 16.72 -9.81
N ILE A 461 3.83 17.13 -8.60
CA ILE A 461 3.55 18.48 -8.10
C ILE A 461 4.39 19.52 -8.85
N ARG A 462 5.68 19.24 -9.06
CA ARG A 462 6.58 20.11 -9.85
C ARG A 462 6.12 20.20 -11.31
N TYR A 463 5.68 19.10 -11.90
CA TYR A 463 5.10 19.10 -13.25
C TYR A 463 3.84 19.97 -13.31
N SER A 464 2.94 19.86 -12.32
CA SER A 464 1.77 20.71 -12.21
C SER A 464 2.13 22.19 -12.11
N GLN A 465 3.22 22.54 -11.39
CA GLN A 465 3.77 23.89 -11.33
C GLN A 465 4.18 24.39 -12.72
N ALA A 466 4.90 23.59 -13.47
CA ALA A 466 5.33 23.93 -14.83
C ALA A 466 4.13 24.20 -15.75
N MET A 467 3.09 23.35 -15.68
CA MET A 467 1.88 23.53 -16.48
C MET A 467 1.09 24.79 -16.07
N MET A 468 1.08 25.17 -14.79
CA MET A 468 0.49 26.46 -14.38
C MET A 468 1.27 27.63 -14.97
N PHE A 469 2.62 27.60 -14.93
CA PHE A 469 3.44 28.65 -15.55
C PHE A 469 3.19 28.75 -17.06
N GLU A 470 3.05 27.63 -17.75
CA GLU A 470 2.73 27.59 -19.18
C GLU A 470 1.39 28.27 -19.47
N LYS A 471 0.32 27.90 -18.74
CA LYS A 471 -1.01 28.49 -18.92
C LYS A 471 -1.06 30.00 -18.57
N MET A 472 -0.19 30.47 -17.68
CA MET A 472 -0.01 31.90 -17.37
C MET A 472 0.83 32.64 -18.43
N GLY A 473 1.36 31.94 -19.43
CA GLY A 473 2.30 32.51 -20.41
C GLY A 473 3.74 32.74 -19.88
N ASN A 474 4.04 32.23 -18.70
CA ASN A 474 5.37 32.32 -18.07
C ASN A 474 6.28 31.19 -18.58
N ILE A 475 6.51 31.15 -19.89
CA ILE A 475 7.15 30.03 -20.59
C ILE A 475 8.55 29.72 -20.08
N GLU A 476 9.37 30.75 -19.79
CA GLU A 476 10.73 30.53 -19.26
C GLU A 476 10.72 29.81 -17.90
N GLN A 477 9.75 30.12 -17.03
CA GLN A 477 9.60 29.44 -15.73
C GLN A 477 9.13 28.00 -15.92
N ALA A 478 8.19 27.75 -16.82
CA ALA A 478 7.74 26.40 -17.15
C ALA A 478 8.90 25.54 -17.66
N ILE A 479 9.69 26.05 -18.61
CA ILE A 479 10.88 25.37 -19.12
C ILE A 479 11.88 25.09 -17.99
N GLY A 480 12.19 26.07 -17.14
CA GLY A 480 13.15 25.93 -16.04
C GLY A 480 12.76 24.83 -15.05
N VAL A 481 11.47 24.73 -14.69
CA VAL A 481 10.99 23.66 -13.81
C VAL A 481 11.09 22.29 -14.48
N LEU A 482 10.70 22.16 -15.77
CA LEU A 482 10.76 20.90 -16.50
C LEU A 482 12.20 20.44 -16.74
N GLU A 483 13.11 21.36 -17.09
CA GLU A 483 14.55 21.05 -17.22
C GLU A 483 15.12 20.57 -15.88
N GLN A 484 14.73 21.18 -14.76
CA GLN A 484 15.19 20.75 -13.44
C GLN A 484 14.63 19.37 -13.06
N ILE A 485 13.37 19.06 -13.40
CA ILE A 485 12.83 17.70 -13.19
C ILE A 485 13.67 16.68 -13.96
N LEU A 486 14.02 16.95 -15.22
CA LEU A 486 14.82 16.04 -16.03
C LEU A 486 16.27 15.87 -15.55
N LEU A 487 16.85 16.89 -14.89
CA LEU A 487 18.15 16.78 -14.23
C LEU A 487 18.09 15.86 -13.02
N ASP A 488 17.03 15.98 -12.21
CA ASP A 488 16.84 15.21 -10.98
C ASP A 488 16.36 13.77 -11.29
N PHE A 489 15.56 13.60 -12.35
CA PHE A 489 14.90 12.34 -12.74
C PHE A 489 15.06 12.06 -14.25
N PRO A 490 16.22 11.56 -14.70
CA PRO A 490 16.55 11.42 -16.14
C PRO A 490 15.75 10.36 -16.93
N PHE A 491 14.83 9.66 -16.29
CA PHE A 491 13.99 8.63 -16.92
C PHE A 491 12.49 8.96 -16.83
N GLU A 492 12.15 10.18 -16.42
CA GLU A 492 10.78 10.61 -16.26
C GLU A 492 10.19 11.00 -17.63
N THR A 493 9.24 10.18 -18.11
CA THR A 493 8.73 10.24 -19.50
C THR A 493 7.85 11.47 -19.73
N GLU A 494 6.95 11.78 -18.79
CA GLU A 494 5.99 12.88 -18.95
C GLU A 494 6.70 14.24 -18.99
N SER A 495 7.80 14.40 -18.26
CA SER A 495 8.58 15.63 -18.27
C SER A 495 9.36 15.83 -19.57
N TYR A 496 9.83 14.76 -20.21
CA TYR A 496 10.37 14.83 -21.57
C TYR A 496 9.30 15.31 -22.54
N ASN A 497 8.11 14.73 -22.49
CA ASN A 497 6.99 15.10 -23.33
C ASN A 497 6.56 16.55 -23.07
N GLY A 498 6.36 16.91 -21.80
CA GLY A 498 5.91 18.26 -21.41
C GLY A 498 6.88 19.35 -21.82
N LEU A 499 8.20 19.15 -21.58
CA LEU A 499 9.21 20.12 -22.04
C LEU A 499 9.21 20.25 -23.57
N GLY A 500 9.20 19.12 -24.28
CA GLY A 500 9.15 19.12 -25.74
C GLY A 500 7.90 19.80 -26.29
N TYR A 501 6.73 19.54 -25.70
CA TYR A 501 5.46 20.17 -26.08
C TYR A 501 5.48 21.68 -25.84
N VAL A 502 5.90 22.15 -24.63
CA VAL A 502 6.00 23.58 -24.33
C VAL A 502 6.93 24.31 -25.30
N LEU A 503 8.07 23.70 -25.65
CA LEU A 503 8.98 24.26 -26.65
C LEU A 503 8.36 24.32 -28.04
N ALA A 504 7.71 23.23 -28.48
CA ALA A 504 7.08 23.14 -29.81
C ALA A 504 5.91 24.10 -29.94
N ASP A 505 5.03 24.17 -28.94
CA ASP A 505 3.85 25.04 -28.97
C ASP A 505 4.24 26.52 -29.04
N ASN A 506 5.28 26.92 -28.31
CA ASN A 506 5.80 28.27 -28.32
C ASN A 506 6.82 28.56 -29.44
N ASN A 507 7.01 27.63 -30.37
CA ASN A 507 7.96 27.76 -31.50
C ASN A 507 9.39 28.06 -31.07
N LEU A 508 9.82 27.43 -29.97
CA LEU A 508 11.15 27.59 -29.37
C LEU A 508 11.96 26.29 -29.54
N ARG A 509 13.24 26.40 -29.92
CA ARG A 509 14.19 25.27 -29.93
C ARG A 509 13.56 23.98 -30.53
N LEU A 510 12.93 24.08 -31.71
CA LEU A 510 12.11 22.99 -32.30
C LEU A 510 12.87 21.67 -32.48
N GLU A 511 14.17 21.73 -32.80
CA GLU A 511 15.02 20.54 -32.90
C GLU A 511 15.25 19.87 -31.54
N ASP A 512 15.42 20.67 -30.47
CA ASP A 512 15.50 20.13 -29.11
C ASP A 512 14.14 19.55 -28.69
N ALA A 513 13.05 20.24 -29.01
CA ALA A 513 11.68 19.76 -28.76
C ALA A 513 11.44 18.38 -29.40
N LEU A 514 11.86 18.20 -30.66
CA LEU A 514 11.76 16.92 -31.36
C LEU A 514 12.55 15.83 -30.63
N MET A 515 13.81 16.09 -30.26
CA MET A 515 14.66 15.12 -29.54
C MET A 515 14.05 14.70 -28.21
N LEU A 516 13.46 15.64 -27.45
CA LEU A 516 12.82 15.37 -26.18
C LEU A 516 11.57 14.49 -26.35
N ILE A 517 10.71 14.83 -27.31
CA ILE A 517 9.49 14.05 -27.59
C ILE A 517 9.84 12.68 -28.19
N GLU A 518 10.87 12.55 -29.03
CA GLU A 518 11.38 11.26 -29.50
C GLU A 518 11.86 10.39 -28.32
N ARG A 519 12.50 11.01 -27.32
CA ARG A 519 12.90 10.29 -26.12
C ARG A 519 11.68 9.79 -25.33
N ALA A 520 10.67 10.63 -25.16
CA ALA A 520 9.41 10.23 -24.51
C ALA A 520 8.71 9.11 -25.30
N LEU A 521 8.63 9.22 -26.62
CA LEU A 521 8.02 8.22 -27.51
C LEU A 521 8.75 6.88 -27.46
N ALA A 522 10.08 6.88 -27.33
CA ALA A 522 10.86 5.65 -27.15
C ALA A 522 10.59 4.96 -25.83
N LEU A 523 10.25 5.71 -24.77
CA LEU A 523 9.93 5.18 -23.44
C LEU A 523 8.47 4.70 -23.35
N ALA A 524 7.54 5.40 -23.99
CA ALA A 524 6.11 5.08 -23.99
C ALA A 524 5.48 5.22 -25.39
N PRO A 525 5.75 4.29 -26.32
CA PRO A 525 5.37 4.41 -27.72
C PRO A 525 3.85 4.37 -27.96
N ASP A 526 3.09 3.83 -27.01
CA ASP A 526 1.63 3.71 -27.09
C ASP A 526 0.85 4.86 -26.46
N SER A 527 1.53 5.82 -25.82
CA SER A 527 0.90 6.98 -25.19
C SER A 527 0.29 7.91 -26.24
N VAL A 528 -1.01 8.17 -26.11
CA VAL A 528 -1.78 9.04 -27.01
C VAL A 528 -1.23 10.48 -26.97
N HIS A 529 -1.00 11.00 -25.78
CA HIS A 529 -0.49 12.37 -25.58
C HIS A 529 0.91 12.57 -26.17
N ILE A 530 1.78 11.54 -26.08
CA ILE A 530 3.12 11.62 -26.68
C ILE A 530 3.07 11.51 -28.20
N GLN A 531 2.17 10.68 -28.76
CA GLN A 531 1.94 10.60 -30.21
C GLN A 531 1.40 11.92 -30.75
N ASP A 532 0.48 12.56 -30.03
CA ASP A 532 -0.02 13.90 -30.37
C ASP A 532 1.11 14.94 -30.34
N SER A 533 1.87 15.01 -29.27
CA SER A 533 3.02 15.92 -29.16
C SER A 533 4.06 15.69 -30.26
N TYR A 534 4.31 14.42 -30.63
CA TYR A 534 5.21 14.09 -31.75
C TYR A 534 4.64 14.56 -33.08
N GLY A 535 3.36 14.41 -33.30
CA GLY A 535 2.66 14.96 -34.46
C GLY A 535 2.74 16.49 -34.49
N TRP A 536 2.50 17.13 -33.35
CA TRP A 536 2.53 18.59 -33.23
C TRP A 536 3.92 19.20 -33.49
N VAL A 537 4.99 18.65 -32.89
CA VAL A 537 6.34 19.16 -33.17
C VAL A 537 6.74 18.98 -34.63
N ASN A 538 6.34 17.87 -35.30
CA ASN A 538 6.59 17.68 -36.70
C ASN A 538 5.78 18.66 -37.57
N PHE A 539 4.56 19.01 -37.18
CA PHE A 539 3.80 20.09 -37.81
C PHE A 539 4.55 21.42 -37.74
N ARG A 540 5.07 21.78 -36.55
CA ARG A 540 5.85 23.02 -36.33
C ARG A 540 7.15 23.05 -37.13
N LEU A 541 7.75 21.88 -37.39
CA LEU A 541 8.94 21.74 -38.25
C LEU A 541 8.61 21.71 -39.75
N GLY A 542 7.32 21.69 -40.14
CA GLY A 542 6.89 21.62 -41.51
C GLY A 542 6.82 20.21 -42.12
N ASN A 543 6.95 19.16 -41.32
CA ASN A 543 6.86 17.74 -41.73
C ASN A 543 5.40 17.28 -41.72
N PHE A 544 4.54 17.90 -42.56
CA PHE A 544 3.09 17.78 -42.46
C PHE A 544 2.56 16.34 -42.64
N GLU A 545 3.16 15.53 -43.52
CA GLU A 545 2.70 14.14 -43.73
C GLU A 545 3.03 13.25 -42.52
N LEU A 546 4.16 13.46 -41.89
CA LEU A 546 4.53 12.74 -40.66
C LEU A 546 3.65 13.17 -39.49
N ALA A 547 3.41 14.47 -39.35
CA ALA A 547 2.49 15.04 -38.37
C ALA A 547 1.10 14.42 -38.50
N LYS A 548 0.55 14.39 -39.73
CA LYS A 548 -0.74 13.75 -40.03
C LYS A 548 -0.80 12.32 -39.53
N SER A 549 0.21 11.51 -39.88
CA SER A 549 0.24 10.09 -39.55
C SER A 549 0.15 9.83 -38.03
N TYR A 550 0.91 10.59 -37.21
CA TYR A 550 0.91 10.41 -35.78
C TYR A 550 -0.33 10.99 -35.08
N LEU A 551 -0.83 12.13 -35.56
CA LEU A 551 -2.07 12.71 -35.06
C LEU A 551 -3.30 11.85 -35.36
N GLU A 552 -3.37 11.25 -36.57
CA GLU A 552 -4.43 10.28 -36.90
C GLU A 552 -4.33 9.02 -36.06
N MET A 553 -3.11 8.56 -35.73
CA MET A 553 -2.90 7.43 -34.84
C MET A 553 -3.39 7.76 -33.42
N ALA A 554 -3.02 8.93 -32.87
CA ALA A 554 -3.49 9.40 -31.58
C ALA A 554 -5.02 9.53 -31.55
N TRP A 555 -5.60 10.18 -32.54
CA TRP A 555 -7.05 10.34 -32.71
C TRP A 555 -7.80 9.01 -32.75
N SER A 556 -7.26 8.02 -33.48
CA SER A 556 -7.91 6.70 -33.60
C SER A 556 -7.96 5.92 -32.28
N LYS A 557 -7.03 6.19 -31.36
CA LYS A 557 -6.98 5.58 -30.03
C LYS A 557 -7.89 6.31 -29.05
N GLU A 558 -7.79 7.63 -29.03
CA GLU A 558 -8.54 8.50 -28.12
C GLU A 558 -8.85 9.84 -28.79
N PRO A 559 -10.08 10.08 -29.22
CA PRO A 559 -10.49 11.35 -29.79
C PRO A 559 -10.55 12.45 -28.71
N LEU A 560 -9.67 13.45 -28.81
CA LEU A 560 -9.60 14.62 -27.92
C LEU A 560 -9.75 15.91 -28.73
N ALA A 561 -10.35 16.96 -28.14
CA ALA A 561 -10.57 18.25 -28.81
C ALA A 561 -9.25 18.91 -29.26
N GLU A 562 -8.18 18.81 -28.46
CA GLU A 562 -6.85 19.29 -28.78
C GLU A 562 -6.26 18.57 -30.02
N ILE A 563 -6.38 17.23 -30.08
CA ILE A 563 -5.92 16.44 -31.24
C ILE A 563 -6.69 16.84 -32.49
N ALA A 564 -8.00 17.08 -32.37
CA ALA A 564 -8.81 17.57 -33.47
C ALA A 564 -8.31 18.93 -34.00
N ALA A 565 -7.93 19.85 -33.09
CA ALA A 565 -7.34 21.13 -33.43
C ALA A 565 -6.01 20.97 -34.19
N HIS A 566 -5.11 20.10 -33.70
CA HIS A 566 -3.84 19.81 -34.35
C HIS A 566 -4.03 19.17 -35.75
N LEU A 567 -4.96 18.22 -35.90
CA LEU A 567 -5.31 17.62 -37.17
C LEU A 567 -5.89 18.66 -38.15
N ALA A 568 -6.73 19.55 -37.67
CA ALA A 568 -7.28 20.61 -38.49
C ALA A 568 -6.19 21.52 -39.05
N ASP A 569 -5.19 21.87 -38.27
CA ASP A 569 -4.03 22.63 -38.70
C ASP A 569 -3.25 21.91 -39.79
N VAL A 570 -2.97 20.61 -39.57
CA VAL A 570 -2.21 19.81 -40.56
C VAL A 570 -2.97 19.70 -41.86
N TYR A 571 -4.26 19.33 -41.87
CA TYR A 571 -5.07 19.20 -43.07
C TYR A 571 -5.24 20.53 -43.79
N TYR A 572 -5.41 21.63 -43.06
CA TYR A 572 -5.48 22.94 -43.66
C TYR A 572 -4.17 23.33 -44.37
N GLN A 573 -2.99 23.02 -43.80
CA GLN A 573 -1.71 23.24 -44.46
C GLN A 573 -1.49 22.36 -45.68
N LEU A 574 -2.02 21.13 -45.63
CA LEU A 574 -2.01 20.21 -46.78
C LEU A 574 -3.02 20.61 -47.91
N GLY A 575 -3.85 21.64 -47.66
CA GLY A 575 -4.81 22.17 -48.63
C GLY A 575 -6.20 21.52 -48.57
N ASP A 576 -6.43 20.57 -47.70
CA ASP A 576 -7.72 19.89 -47.49
C ASP A 576 -8.52 20.60 -46.37
N ARG A 577 -9.18 21.69 -46.79
CA ARG A 577 -9.96 22.52 -45.84
C ARG A 577 -11.23 21.83 -45.35
N ASP A 578 -11.81 20.96 -46.16
CA ASP A 578 -13.07 20.31 -45.81
C ASP A 578 -12.81 19.34 -44.64
N THR A 579 -11.78 18.50 -44.78
CA THR A 579 -11.37 17.60 -43.68
C THR A 579 -10.90 18.38 -42.43
N ALA A 580 -10.18 19.49 -42.61
CA ALA A 580 -9.79 20.34 -41.47
C ALA A 580 -11.02 20.83 -40.68
N PHE A 581 -12.04 21.31 -41.35
CA PHE A 581 -13.27 21.81 -40.72
C PHE A 581 -14.14 20.68 -40.13
N ASP A 582 -14.07 19.48 -40.67
CA ASP A 582 -14.75 18.32 -40.12
C ASP A 582 -14.10 17.91 -38.77
N TYR A 583 -12.77 17.96 -38.65
CA TYR A 583 -12.11 17.74 -37.36
C TYR A 583 -12.45 18.83 -36.32
N LEU A 584 -12.47 20.10 -36.70
CA LEU A 584 -12.92 21.17 -35.80
C LEU A 584 -14.34 20.95 -35.32
N GLN A 585 -15.27 20.53 -36.18
CA GLN A 585 -16.64 20.23 -35.78
C GLN A 585 -16.69 19.07 -34.77
N GLN A 586 -15.92 18.00 -35.02
CA GLN A 586 -15.82 16.87 -34.10
C GLN A 586 -15.21 17.31 -32.74
N GLY A 587 -14.17 18.15 -32.74
CA GLY A 587 -13.59 18.73 -31.54
C GLY A 587 -14.61 19.51 -30.73
N TYR A 588 -15.45 20.36 -31.37
CA TYR A 588 -16.52 21.09 -30.67
C TYR A 588 -17.61 20.18 -30.10
N GLU A 589 -17.83 19.01 -30.67
CA GLU A 589 -18.77 18.01 -30.14
C GLU A 589 -18.19 17.30 -28.88
N LEU A 590 -16.86 17.24 -28.76
CA LEU A 590 -16.14 16.67 -27.61
C LEU A 590 -15.98 17.67 -26.47
N ASP A 591 -15.34 18.81 -26.75
CA ASP A 591 -15.15 19.91 -25.78
C ASP A 591 -15.19 21.27 -26.49
N PRO A 592 -16.32 21.97 -26.42
CA PRO A 592 -16.47 23.27 -27.06
C PRO A 592 -15.66 24.40 -26.43
N LEU A 593 -15.04 24.16 -25.27
CA LEU A 593 -14.27 25.16 -24.52
C LEU A 593 -12.75 24.91 -24.57
N ASP A 594 -12.31 23.87 -25.27
CA ASP A 594 -10.88 23.58 -25.43
C ASP A 594 -10.12 24.74 -26.06
N SER A 595 -9.00 25.13 -25.42
CA SER A 595 -8.26 26.35 -25.80
C SER A 595 -7.54 26.21 -27.15
N ALA A 596 -7.00 25.02 -27.48
CA ALA A 596 -6.33 24.76 -28.75
C ALA A 596 -7.37 24.77 -29.89
N LEU A 597 -8.53 24.17 -29.66
CA LEU A 597 -9.64 24.16 -30.61
C LEU A 597 -10.16 25.55 -30.90
N LEU A 598 -10.39 26.36 -29.87
CA LEU A 598 -10.86 27.74 -30.02
C LEU A 598 -9.85 28.60 -30.78
N SER A 599 -8.57 28.54 -30.40
CA SER A 599 -7.49 29.28 -31.06
C SER A 599 -7.34 28.88 -32.55
N THR A 600 -7.37 27.58 -32.84
CA THR A 600 -7.27 27.07 -34.22
C THR A 600 -8.50 27.47 -35.05
N SER A 601 -9.69 27.38 -34.50
CA SER A 601 -10.92 27.80 -35.16
C SER A 601 -10.90 29.28 -35.53
N GLU A 602 -10.48 30.16 -34.62
CA GLU A 602 -10.34 31.60 -34.89
C GLU A 602 -9.31 31.84 -36.00
N ARG A 603 -8.14 31.21 -35.95
CA ARG A 603 -7.06 31.37 -36.92
C ARG A 603 -7.44 30.85 -38.29
N LEU A 604 -8.20 29.76 -38.40
CA LEU A 604 -8.64 29.19 -39.66
C LEU A 604 -9.97 29.78 -40.16
N GLY A 605 -10.62 30.64 -39.36
CA GLY A 605 -11.89 31.28 -39.71
C GLY A 605 -13.08 30.31 -39.70
N TYR A 606 -13.04 29.29 -38.88
CA TYR A 606 -14.10 28.31 -38.70
C TYR A 606 -15.12 28.76 -37.66
N GLN A 607 -16.41 28.49 -37.95
CA GLN A 607 -17.50 28.67 -36.98
C GLN A 607 -18.26 27.34 -36.82
N PRO A 608 -18.43 26.82 -35.59
CA PRO A 608 -19.11 25.56 -35.38
C PRO A 608 -20.56 25.60 -35.84
N LYS A 609 -21.00 24.54 -36.45
CA LYS A 609 -22.42 24.34 -36.78
C LYS A 609 -23.14 23.98 -35.47
N VAL A 610 -23.94 24.90 -34.93
CA VAL A 610 -24.82 24.60 -33.84
C VAL A 610 -25.88 23.62 -34.30
N LYS A 611 -25.96 22.43 -33.71
CA LYS A 611 -27.10 21.53 -33.92
C LYS A 611 -28.33 22.28 -33.40
N ASP A 612 -29.28 22.61 -34.27
CA ASP A 612 -30.58 23.15 -33.82
C ASP A 612 -31.14 22.16 -32.79
N SER A 613 -31.26 22.60 -31.54
CA SER A 613 -32.09 21.91 -30.56
C SER A 613 -33.44 21.65 -31.18
N PRO A 614 -34.01 20.41 -31.10
CA PRO A 614 -35.36 20.21 -31.55
C PRO A 614 -36.25 21.20 -30.81
N ALA A 615 -36.80 22.19 -31.53
CA ALA A 615 -37.71 23.15 -30.98
C ALA A 615 -38.75 22.40 -30.18
N GLU A 616 -38.86 22.70 -28.86
CA GLU A 616 -40.01 22.32 -28.09
C GLU A 616 -41.22 22.84 -28.86
N SER A 617 -41.92 21.92 -29.52
CA SER A 617 -43.24 22.24 -30.07
C SER A 617 -44.16 22.55 -28.88
N VAL A 618 -44.25 23.84 -28.56
CA VAL A 618 -45.29 24.35 -27.70
C VAL A 618 -46.60 24.06 -28.43
N ASP A 619 -47.31 23.03 -28.00
CA ASP A 619 -48.66 22.69 -28.44
C ASP A 619 -49.61 23.82 -28.00
N GLU A 620 -49.87 24.74 -28.90
CA GLU A 620 -50.86 25.84 -28.75
C GLU A 620 -52.33 25.37 -28.71
N SER A 621 -52.59 24.06 -28.49
CA SER A 621 -53.95 23.52 -28.55
C SER A 621 -54.73 23.49 -27.23
N GLN A 622 -54.24 24.09 -26.10
CA GLN A 622 -55.00 24.15 -24.83
C GLN A 622 -55.27 25.56 -24.32
N SER A 623 -55.78 26.43 -25.15
CA SER A 623 -56.38 27.69 -24.66
C SER A 623 -57.69 28.01 -25.37
N LYS A 624 -58.67 27.11 -25.29
CA LYS A 624 -60.10 27.40 -25.53
C LYS A 624 -60.93 26.32 -24.85
N GLU A 625 -61.37 26.66 -23.63
CA GLU A 625 -62.63 26.24 -23.03
C GLU A 625 -62.53 26.43 -21.50
N VAL A 626 -62.88 27.62 -21.04
CA VAL A 626 -63.71 27.82 -19.84
C VAL A 626 -64.26 29.23 -19.96
N GLU A 627 -65.52 29.35 -20.39
CA GLU A 627 -66.48 30.33 -19.88
C GLU A 627 -67.13 29.83 -18.61
#